data_fa68605b7952ac07b887af1e71ea782e
#
_entry.id   fa68605b7952ac07b887af1e71ea782e
#
_cell.length_a   1.000
_cell.length_b   1.000
_cell.length_c   1.000
_cell.angle_alpha   90.00
_cell.angle_beta   90.00
_cell.angle_gamma   90.00
#
_symmetry.space_group_name_H-M   'P 1'
#
loop_
_entity.id
_entity.type
_entity.pdbx_description
1 polymer ?
#
loop_
_entity_poly.entity_id
_entity_poly.type
_entity_poly.pdbx_seq_one_letter_code
_entity_poly.pdbx_strand_id
1 'polypeptide(L)' 'MIKFDRLWTLMQNKGVTTYYLREKCGIDSKTIRRLKANENIETKTLNKLCSALECNIEDIIEYIKDE' A
#
# COMPACT_ATOMS: atom_id res chain seq x y z
N MET A 1 9.29 13.30 0.06
CA MET A 1 9.39 11.83 -0.12
C MET A 1 8.00 11.21 -0.09
N ILE A 2 7.83 10.11 -0.79
CA ILE A 2 6.56 9.38 -0.80
C ILE A 2 6.54 8.39 0.35
N LYS A 3 5.43 8.34 1.08
CA LYS A 3 5.25 7.40 2.18
C LYS A 3 3.94 6.63 2.04
N PHE A 4 3.94 5.41 2.54
CA PHE A 4 2.79 4.51 2.53
C PHE A 4 2.22 4.27 3.93
N ASP A 5 2.48 5.17 4.86
CA ASP A 5 2.01 5.00 6.25
C ASP A 5 0.48 4.93 6.31
N ARG A 6 -0.20 5.67 5.45
CA ARG A 6 -1.66 5.66 5.39
C ARG A 6 -2.21 4.30 4.99
N LEU A 7 -1.48 3.55 4.17
CA LEU A 7 -1.86 2.20 3.75
C LEU A 7 -2.04 1.29 4.97
N TRP A 8 -1.07 1.32 5.87
CA TRP A 8 -1.10 0.43 7.04
C TRP A 8 -2.24 0.77 7.98
N THR A 9 -2.49 2.06 8.20
CA THR A 9 -3.61 2.53 9.00
C THR A 9 -4.94 2.11 8.39
N LEU A 10 -5.09 2.27 7.08
CA LEU A 10 -6.32 1.89 6.37
C LEU A 10 -6.55 0.38 6.46
N MET A 11 -5.50 -0.41 6.25
CA MET A 11 -5.59 -1.87 6.36
C MET A 11 -6.03 -2.29 7.75
N GLN A 12 -5.45 -1.68 8.78
CA GLN A 12 -5.80 -1.98 10.15
C GLN A 12 -7.28 -1.66 10.41
N ASN A 13 -7.74 -0.51 9.93
CA ASN A 13 -9.14 -0.10 10.10
C ASN A 13 -10.12 -1.02 9.38
N LYS A 14 -9.71 -1.58 8.25
CA LYS A 14 -10.56 -2.48 7.45
C LYS A 14 -10.38 -3.96 7.81
N GLY A 15 -9.47 -4.27 8.72
CA GLY A 15 -9.19 -5.65 9.09
C GLY A 15 -8.50 -6.45 7.99
N VAL A 16 -7.74 -5.77 7.11
CA VAL A 16 -7.01 -6.41 6.02
C VAL A 16 -5.57 -6.64 6.45
N THR A 17 -5.07 -7.85 6.20
CA THR A 17 -3.71 -8.25 6.58
C THR A 17 -2.79 -8.33 5.36
N THR A 18 -1.48 -8.38 5.60
CA THR A 18 -0.51 -8.60 4.51
C THR A 18 -0.70 -9.98 3.90
N TYR A 19 -1.15 -10.95 4.69
CA TYR A 19 -1.48 -12.28 4.19
C TYR A 19 -2.58 -12.18 3.12
N TYR A 20 -3.62 -11.39 3.37
CA TYR A 20 -4.70 -11.17 2.41
C TYR A 20 -4.16 -10.56 1.12
N LEU A 21 -3.27 -9.58 1.23
CA LEU A 21 -2.68 -8.95 0.06
C LEU A 21 -1.91 -9.95 -0.80
N ARG A 22 -1.15 -10.85 -0.16
CA ARG A 22 -0.38 -11.86 -0.90
C ARG A 22 -1.27 -12.91 -1.53
N GLU A 23 -2.22 -13.43 -0.77
CA GLU A 23 -3.00 -14.60 -1.20
C GLU A 23 -4.21 -14.24 -2.06
N LYS A 24 -4.81 -13.08 -1.85
CA LYS A 24 -6.03 -12.69 -2.55
C LYS A 24 -5.84 -11.59 -3.58
N CYS A 25 -4.80 -10.77 -3.42
CA CYS A 25 -4.59 -9.61 -4.30
C CYS A 25 -3.38 -9.77 -5.23
N GLY A 26 -2.63 -10.85 -5.08
CA GLY A 26 -1.47 -11.13 -5.93
C GLY A 26 -0.30 -10.17 -5.73
N ILE A 27 -0.16 -9.64 -4.52
CA ILE A 27 0.94 -8.74 -4.18
C ILE A 27 1.99 -9.56 -3.43
N ASP A 28 3.18 -9.70 -4.01
CA ASP A 28 4.21 -10.57 -3.46
C ASP A 28 4.90 -9.97 -2.22
N SER A 29 5.62 -10.83 -1.50
CA SER A 29 6.32 -10.45 -0.28
C SER A 29 7.37 -9.37 -0.50
N LYS A 30 8.02 -9.37 -1.66
CA LYS A 30 9.03 -8.38 -2.01
C LYS A 30 8.40 -6.99 -2.12
N THR A 31 7.24 -6.91 -2.78
CA THR A 31 6.49 -5.66 -2.92
C THR A 31 6.02 -5.16 -1.55
N ILE A 32 5.55 -6.06 -0.69
CA ILE A 32 5.12 -5.69 0.65
C ILE A 32 6.29 -5.10 1.46
N ARG A 33 7.48 -5.69 1.34
CA ARG A 33 8.68 -5.14 2.00
C ARG A 33 9.02 -3.74 1.48
N ARG A 34 8.89 -3.53 0.18
CA ARG A 34 9.14 -2.21 -0.42
C ARG A 34 8.14 -1.17 0.09
N LEU A 35 6.88 -1.56 0.21
CA LEU A 35 5.85 -0.68 0.78
C LEU A 35 6.20 -0.29 2.22
N LYS A 36 6.65 -1.24 3.03
CA LYS A 36 7.03 -0.98 4.42
C LYS A 36 8.24 -0.05 4.52
N ALA A 37 9.14 -0.13 3.54
CA ALA A 37 10.35 0.69 3.50
C ALA A 37 10.15 2.02 2.75
N ASN A 38 8.94 2.29 2.27
CA ASN A 38 8.62 3.48 1.46
C ASN A 38 9.50 3.56 0.21
N GLU A 39 9.77 2.42 -0.40
CA GLU A 39 10.54 2.34 -1.64
C GLU A 39 9.64 2.47 -2.85
N ASN A 40 10.26 2.56 -4.02
CA ASN A 40 9.53 2.75 -5.28
C ASN A 40 8.59 1.59 -5.58
N ILE A 41 7.34 1.92 -5.89
CA ILE A 41 6.28 0.96 -6.20
C ILE A 41 5.69 1.32 -7.56
N GLU A 42 5.45 0.32 -8.38
CA GLU A 42 4.80 0.53 -9.69
C GLU A 42 3.35 0.98 -9.51
N THR A 43 2.90 1.88 -10.38
CA THR A 43 1.50 2.35 -10.36
C THR A 43 0.52 1.20 -10.55
N LYS A 44 0.91 0.17 -11.27
CA LYS A 44 0.12 -1.05 -11.45
C LYS A 44 -0.20 -1.71 -10.10
N THR A 45 0.78 -1.73 -9.18
CA THR A 45 0.58 -2.26 -7.84
C THR A 45 -0.32 -1.36 -7.02
N LEU A 46 -0.15 -0.04 -7.14
CA LEU A 46 -1.02 0.92 -6.48
C LEU A 46 -2.47 0.75 -6.93
N ASN A 47 -2.67 0.49 -8.22
CA ASN A 47 -3.99 0.21 -8.76
C ASN A 47 -4.62 -1.02 -8.10
N LYS A 48 -3.83 -2.09 -7.93
CA LYS A 48 -4.30 -3.31 -7.24
C LYS A 48 -4.70 -3.03 -5.81
N LEU A 49 -3.89 -2.23 -5.10
CA LEU A 49 -4.16 -1.89 -3.70
C LEU A 49 -5.46 -1.09 -3.57
N CYS A 50 -5.64 -0.08 -4.40
CA CYS A 50 -6.86 0.73 -4.39
C CYS A 50 -8.09 -0.11 -4.70
N SER A 51 -7.99 -1.00 -5.67
CA SER A 51 -9.08 -1.89 -6.03
C SER A 51 -9.42 -2.85 -4.89
N ALA A 52 -8.41 -3.46 -4.28
CA ALA A 52 -8.60 -4.42 -3.20
C ALA A 52 -9.17 -3.78 -1.94
N LEU A 53 -8.76 -2.56 -1.64
CA LEU A 53 -9.18 -1.85 -0.44
C LEU A 53 -10.37 -0.93 -0.68
N GLU A 54 -10.83 -0.84 -1.93
CA GLU A 54 -11.94 0.01 -2.34
C GLU A 54 -11.75 1.44 -1.84
N CYS A 55 -10.60 2.03 -2.19
CA CYS A 55 -10.21 3.35 -1.72
C CYS A 55 -9.59 4.17 -2.85
N ASN A 56 -9.34 5.43 -2.58
CA ASN A 56 -8.65 6.34 -3.49
C ASN A 56 -7.14 6.28 -3.23
N ILE A 57 -6.35 6.77 -4.19
CA ILE A 57 -4.89 6.74 -4.08
C ILE A 57 -4.40 7.55 -2.87
N GLU A 58 -5.02 8.66 -2.56
CA GLU A 58 -4.64 9.50 -1.42
C GLU A 58 -4.92 8.84 -0.07
N ASP A 59 -5.68 7.77 -0.07
CA ASP A 59 -5.96 7.02 1.17
C ASP A 59 -4.81 6.09 1.55
N ILE A 60 -3.88 5.82 0.63
CA ILE A 60 -2.77 4.88 0.87
C ILE A 60 -1.40 5.52 0.68
N ILE A 61 -1.33 6.69 0.08
CA ILE A 61 -0.07 7.32 -0.29
C ILE A 61 -0.10 8.79 0.10
N GLU A 62 1.05 9.33 0.47
CA GLU A 62 1.18 10.77 0.73
C GLU A 62 2.58 11.25 0.36
N TYR A 63 2.68 12.52 0.06
CA TYR A 63 3.97 13.17 -0.16
C TYR A 63 4.33 14.00 1.06
N ILE A 64 5.52 13.76 1.60
CA ILE A 64 6.08 14.55 2.68
C ILE A 64 7.23 15.36 2.09
N LYS A 65 7.19 16.67 2.32
CA LYS A 65 8.23 17.56 1.79
C LYS A 65 9.60 17.16 2.35
N ASP A 66 10.55 17.01 1.45
CA ASP A 66 11.95 16.75 1.84
C ASP A 66 12.59 18.03 2.37
N GLU A 67 13.41 17.89 3.39
CA GLU A 67 14.16 19.02 3.96
C GLU A 67 15.58 19.08 3.44
#